data_8439b875bbf573d8720a93b2917cea90
#
_entry.id   8439b875bbf573d8720a93b2917cea90
#
_cell.length_a   1.000
_cell.length_b   1.000
_cell.length_c   1.000
_cell.angle_alpha   90.00
_cell.angle_beta   90.00
_cell.angle_gamma   90.00
#
_symmetry.space_group_name_H-M   'P 1'
#
loop_
_entity.id
_entity.type
_entity.pdbx_description
1 polymer ?
#
loop_
_entity_poly.entity_id
_entity_poly.type
_entity_poly.pdbx_seq_one_letter_code
_entity_poly.pdbx_strand_id
1 'polypeptide(L)'
;KYVIVSEAGASIYSTSPIAIEEFPDLAVEKRSAVSIGRRLQDPLAELVKIPPEGIGVGLYQHDVSSKKLKDNLDFVVSKAVNSVGVNVNTASPSLLKYVSGINKRVSDKLIDYREKVGRINSRKEIQSVLSDKVYEQAIGFLRITDGDNVLDSTGIHPESYDVAINLLNSIGMTLSDVGSEKLINKLEEIDTEKYKDLLNTDIYTLEDVISSLK
;
A
#
# COMPACT_ATOMS: atom_id res chain seq x y z
N LYS A 1 28.36 -6.48 4.60
CA LYS A 1 27.13 -7.26 4.42
C LYS A 1 26.74 -7.19 2.94
N TYR A 2 26.28 -8.28 2.35
CA TYR A 2 25.70 -8.34 1.00
C TYR A 2 24.32 -8.99 1.06
N VAL A 3 23.48 -8.70 0.06
CA VAL A 3 22.14 -9.27 -0.10
C VAL A 3 21.98 -9.71 -1.54
N ILE A 4 21.41 -10.89 -1.74
CA ILE A 4 21.07 -11.40 -3.07
C ILE A 4 19.65 -10.93 -3.40
N VAL A 5 19.51 -10.24 -4.53
CA VAL A 5 18.22 -9.73 -5.03
C VAL A 5 17.93 -10.37 -6.39
N SER A 6 16.69 -10.82 -6.59
CA SER A 6 16.27 -11.39 -7.87
C SER A 6 16.32 -10.34 -8.98
N GLU A 7 16.90 -10.69 -10.12
CA GLU A 7 16.94 -9.86 -11.33
C GLU A 7 15.76 -10.11 -12.29
N ALA A 8 14.83 -11.01 -11.94
CA ALA A 8 13.72 -11.39 -12.81
C ALA A 8 12.96 -10.15 -13.34
N GLY A 9 12.76 -10.05 -14.64
CA GLY A 9 12.09 -8.93 -15.31
C GLY A 9 12.88 -7.62 -15.37
N ALA A 10 14.12 -7.53 -14.87
CA ALA A 10 14.89 -6.29 -14.89
C ALA A 10 15.22 -5.82 -16.32
N SER A 11 15.41 -6.73 -17.24
CA SER A 11 15.61 -6.44 -18.67
C SER A 11 14.35 -5.85 -19.32
N ILE A 12 13.16 -6.32 -18.91
CA ILE A 12 11.86 -5.79 -19.40
C ILE A 12 11.66 -4.38 -18.87
N TYR A 13 11.94 -4.14 -17.59
CA TYR A 13 11.87 -2.79 -17.03
C TYR A 13 12.82 -1.83 -17.74
N SER A 14 14.10 -2.17 -17.88
CA SER A 14 15.14 -1.25 -18.37
C SER A 14 14.91 -0.74 -19.80
N THR A 15 14.15 -1.48 -20.62
CA THR A 15 13.74 -1.09 -21.97
C THR A 15 12.34 -0.48 -22.04
N SER A 16 11.60 -0.45 -20.94
CA SER A 16 10.23 0.06 -20.87
C SER A 16 10.17 1.58 -21.01
N PRO A 17 9.03 2.15 -21.47
CA PRO A 17 8.80 3.60 -21.47
C PRO A 17 8.96 4.22 -20.07
N ILE A 18 8.54 3.50 -19.02
CA ILE A 18 8.65 3.97 -17.63
C ILE A 18 10.13 4.17 -17.24
N ALA A 19 11.01 3.22 -17.59
CA ALA A 19 12.42 3.33 -17.27
C ALA A 19 13.12 4.44 -18.10
N ILE A 20 12.67 4.69 -19.31
CA ILE A 20 13.17 5.78 -20.17
C ILE A 20 12.77 7.13 -19.56
N GLU A 21 11.54 7.25 -19.08
CA GLU A 21 11.02 8.47 -18.44
C GLU A 21 11.73 8.74 -17.11
N GLU A 22 11.92 7.69 -16.27
CA GLU A 22 12.63 7.83 -14.97
C GLU A 22 14.12 8.16 -15.14
N PHE A 23 14.75 7.65 -16.19
CA PHE A 23 16.20 7.76 -16.40
C PHE A 23 16.55 7.97 -17.88
N PRO A 24 16.23 9.13 -18.45
CA PRO A 24 16.45 9.39 -19.89
C PRO A 24 17.92 9.27 -20.29
N ASP A 25 18.82 9.70 -19.42
CA ASP A 25 20.26 9.77 -19.70
C ASP A 25 21.06 8.51 -19.33
N LEU A 26 20.41 7.50 -18.73
CA LEU A 26 21.06 6.25 -18.35
C LEU A 26 20.97 5.20 -19.46
N ALA A 27 22.07 4.47 -19.67
CA ALA A 27 22.09 3.28 -20.51
C ALA A 27 21.21 2.17 -19.92
N VAL A 28 20.76 1.25 -20.78
CA VAL A 28 19.82 0.16 -20.43
C VAL A 28 20.35 -0.67 -19.24
N GLU A 29 21.63 -1.01 -19.23
CA GLU A 29 22.29 -1.80 -18.18
C GLU A 29 22.24 -1.07 -16.83
N LYS A 30 22.46 0.26 -16.86
CA LYS A 30 22.41 1.08 -15.65
C LYS A 30 20.98 1.20 -15.10
N ARG A 31 19.97 1.33 -15.97
CA ARG A 31 18.56 1.30 -15.56
C ARG A 31 18.20 -0.02 -14.88
N SER A 32 18.67 -1.14 -15.45
CA SER A 32 18.49 -2.47 -14.88
C SER A 32 19.13 -2.58 -13.48
N ALA A 33 20.36 -2.12 -13.33
CA ALA A 33 21.09 -2.14 -12.05
C ALA A 33 20.38 -1.28 -10.98
N VAL A 34 19.88 -0.10 -11.35
CA VAL A 34 19.11 0.76 -10.43
C VAL A 34 17.84 0.06 -9.98
N SER A 35 17.09 -0.57 -10.90
CA SER A 35 15.88 -1.32 -10.57
C SER A 35 16.16 -2.46 -9.57
N ILE A 36 17.20 -3.26 -9.80
CA ILE A 36 17.60 -4.33 -8.88
C ILE A 36 17.95 -3.77 -7.50
N GLY A 37 18.69 -2.66 -7.43
CA GLY A 37 19.02 -2.00 -6.17
C GLY A 37 17.79 -1.49 -5.41
N ARG A 38 16.83 -0.90 -6.12
CA ARG A 38 15.57 -0.39 -5.54
C ARG A 38 14.66 -1.48 -5.00
N ARG A 39 14.72 -2.70 -5.55
CA ARG A 39 13.96 -3.85 -5.01
C ARG A 39 14.36 -4.21 -3.59
N LEU A 40 15.58 -3.89 -3.17
CA LEU A 40 16.00 -4.07 -1.78
C LEU A 40 15.35 -3.03 -0.85
N GLN A 41 15.09 -1.82 -1.35
CA GLN A 41 14.50 -0.73 -0.58
C GLN A 41 12.98 -0.87 -0.49
N ASP A 42 12.32 -1.06 -1.63
CA ASP A 42 10.88 -1.24 -1.74
C ASP A 42 10.57 -2.18 -2.93
N PRO A 43 10.49 -3.50 -2.68
CA PRO A 43 10.24 -4.48 -3.72
C PRO A 43 8.88 -4.28 -4.41
N LEU A 44 7.85 -3.88 -3.66
CA LEU A 44 6.51 -3.70 -4.20
C LEU A 44 6.46 -2.52 -5.17
N ALA A 45 6.97 -1.36 -4.77
CA ALA A 45 6.99 -0.16 -5.60
C ALA A 45 7.78 -0.36 -6.90
N GLU A 46 8.81 -1.20 -6.89
CA GLU A 46 9.63 -1.46 -8.07
C GLU A 46 9.07 -2.55 -8.98
N LEU A 47 8.61 -3.67 -8.40
CA LEU A 47 8.11 -4.81 -9.18
C LEU A 47 6.81 -4.52 -9.93
N VAL A 48 5.95 -3.65 -9.42
CA VAL A 48 4.69 -3.24 -10.11
C VAL A 48 4.92 -2.46 -11.41
N LYS A 49 6.15 -2.00 -11.67
CA LYS A 49 6.53 -1.35 -12.94
C LYS A 49 6.73 -2.37 -14.07
N ILE A 50 6.84 -3.66 -13.73
CA ILE A 50 7.06 -4.75 -14.66
C ILE A 50 5.73 -5.49 -14.84
N PRO A 51 5.32 -5.81 -16.09
CA PRO A 51 4.19 -6.70 -16.29
C PRO A 51 4.40 -8.03 -15.54
N PRO A 52 3.44 -8.49 -14.72
CA PRO A 52 3.63 -9.67 -13.87
C PRO A 52 4.03 -10.92 -14.65
N GLU A 53 3.49 -11.10 -15.86
CA GLU A 53 3.88 -12.20 -16.79
C GLU A 53 5.36 -12.14 -17.21
N GLY A 54 5.98 -10.97 -17.16
CA GLY A 54 7.37 -10.75 -17.51
C GLY A 54 8.37 -11.16 -16.42
N ILE A 55 7.88 -11.37 -15.19
CA ILE A 55 8.70 -11.88 -14.07
C ILE A 55 8.83 -13.40 -14.15
N GLY A 56 7.88 -14.07 -14.86
CA GLY A 56 7.79 -15.52 -14.95
C GLY A 56 6.94 -16.09 -13.81
N VAL A 57 5.74 -16.58 -14.16
CA VAL A 57 4.77 -17.11 -13.18
C VAL A 57 4.72 -18.63 -13.17
N GLY A 58 5.27 -19.32 -14.19
CA GLY A 58 5.34 -20.76 -14.23
C GLY A 58 5.70 -21.30 -15.61
N LEU A 59 6.10 -22.57 -15.64
CA LEU A 59 6.50 -23.26 -16.89
C LEU A 59 5.37 -23.29 -17.93
N TYR A 60 4.13 -23.40 -17.48
CA TYR A 60 2.95 -23.54 -18.34
C TYR A 60 2.24 -22.20 -18.65
N GLN A 61 2.88 -21.06 -18.37
CA GLN A 61 2.24 -19.76 -18.65
C GLN A 61 1.90 -19.55 -20.12
N HIS A 62 2.60 -20.23 -21.05
CA HIS A 62 2.36 -20.14 -22.48
C HIS A 62 1.25 -21.09 -22.97
N ASP A 63 0.81 -22.03 -22.13
CA ASP A 63 -0.24 -23.01 -22.45
C ASP A 63 -1.65 -22.51 -22.08
N VAL A 64 -1.75 -21.33 -21.47
CA VAL A 64 -3.00 -20.70 -21.07
C VAL A 64 -3.27 -19.43 -21.88
N SER A 65 -4.53 -19.02 -21.91
CA SER A 65 -4.91 -17.76 -22.58
C SER A 65 -4.18 -16.57 -21.95
N SER A 66 -3.35 -15.87 -22.73
CA SER A 66 -2.57 -14.70 -22.29
C SER A 66 -3.45 -13.61 -21.65
N LYS A 67 -4.67 -13.39 -22.20
CA LYS A 67 -5.62 -12.42 -21.63
C LYS A 67 -6.09 -12.84 -20.24
N LYS A 68 -6.54 -14.11 -20.10
CA LYS A 68 -6.99 -14.61 -18.79
C LYS A 68 -5.87 -14.64 -17.75
N LEU A 69 -4.66 -15.01 -18.18
CA LEU A 69 -3.49 -14.97 -17.31
C LEU A 69 -3.22 -13.55 -16.81
N LYS A 70 -3.17 -12.59 -17.72
CA LYS A 70 -2.95 -11.19 -17.37
C LYS A 70 -4.01 -10.65 -16.42
N ASP A 71 -5.30 -10.84 -16.72
CA ASP A 71 -6.41 -10.36 -15.88
C ASP A 71 -6.33 -10.93 -14.46
N ASN A 72 -5.99 -12.22 -14.32
CA ASN A 72 -5.81 -12.84 -13.00
C ASN A 72 -4.56 -12.35 -12.28
N LEU A 73 -3.45 -12.15 -12.97
CA LEU A 73 -2.22 -11.62 -12.37
C LEU A 73 -2.41 -10.16 -11.91
N ASP A 74 -3.05 -9.32 -12.71
CA ASP A 74 -3.38 -7.95 -12.32
C ASP A 74 -4.29 -7.93 -11.08
N PHE A 75 -5.26 -8.85 -10.98
CA PHE A 75 -6.10 -9.01 -9.80
C PHE A 75 -5.28 -9.39 -8.55
N VAL A 76 -4.38 -10.37 -8.67
CA VAL A 76 -3.51 -10.81 -7.55
C VAL A 76 -2.58 -9.68 -7.11
N VAL A 77 -1.97 -8.95 -8.06
CA VAL A 77 -1.11 -7.80 -7.74
C VAL A 77 -1.92 -6.72 -7.03
N SER A 78 -3.11 -6.38 -7.53
CA SER A 78 -3.98 -5.40 -6.87
C SER A 78 -4.35 -5.84 -5.45
N LYS A 79 -4.70 -7.11 -5.25
CA LYS A 79 -4.98 -7.64 -3.91
C LYS A 79 -3.76 -7.52 -2.98
N ALA A 80 -2.56 -7.86 -3.45
CA ALA A 80 -1.33 -7.74 -2.68
C ALA A 80 -1.02 -6.27 -2.32
N VAL A 81 -1.14 -5.36 -3.29
CA VAL A 81 -0.91 -3.92 -3.07
C VAL A 81 -1.88 -3.36 -2.02
N ASN A 82 -3.17 -3.70 -2.12
CA ASN A 82 -4.17 -3.20 -1.18
C ASN A 82 -4.01 -3.81 0.23
N SER A 83 -3.57 -5.08 0.34
CA SER A 83 -3.32 -5.69 1.66
C SER A 83 -2.12 -5.07 2.40
N VAL A 84 -1.06 -4.74 1.68
CA VAL A 84 0.12 -4.05 2.25
C VAL A 84 -0.17 -2.57 2.52
N GLY A 85 -0.95 -1.95 1.64
CA GLY A 85 -1.15 -0.50 1.62
C GLY A 85 0.00 0.26 0.95
N VAL A 86 -0.27 1.49 0.56
CA VAL A 86 0.63 2.29 -0.26
C VAL A 86 0.90 3.64 0.39
N ASN A 87 2.17 3.96 0.65
CA ASN A 87 2.54 5.29 1.14
C ASN A 87 2.36 6.34 0.03
N VAL A 88 1.42 7.26 0.23
CA VAL A 88 1.06 8.28 -0.77
C VAL A 88 2.22 9.24 -1.07
N ASN A 89 3.11 9.45 -0.11
CA ASN A 89 4.25 10.36 -0.27
C ASN A 89 5.38 9.79 -1.13
N THR A 90 5.48 8.47 -1.26
CA THR A 90 6.56 7.80 -2.01
C THR A 90 6.07 7.03 -3.23
N ALA A 91 4.76 6.79 -3.31
CA ALA A 91 4.17 5.99 -4.37
C ALA A 91 4.39 6.58 -5.77
N SER A 92 4.74 5.71 -6.71
CA SER A 92 4.78 6.03 -8.14
C SER A 92 3.38 5.92 -8.77
N PRO A 93 3.15 6.55 -9.95
CA PRO A 93 1.91 6.35 -10.70
C PRO A 93 1.63 4.87 -10.97
N SER A 94 2.69 4.09 -11.21
CA SER A 94 2.60 2.65 -11.47
C SER A 94 2.09 1.85 -10.28
N LEU A 95 2.41 2.28 -9.06
CA LEU A 95 1.92 1.65 -7.83
C LEU A 95 0.50 2.09 -7.51
N LEU A 96 0.20 3.39 -7.61
CA LEU A 96 -1.11 3.97 -7.30
C LEU A 96 -2.24 3.38 -8.16
N LYS A 97 -1.99 3.02 -9.41
CA LYS A 97 -3.01 2.40 -10.28
C LYS A 97 -3.58 1.08 -9.77
N TYR A 98 -2.86 0.37 -8.89
CA TYR A 98 -3.31 -0.88 -8.27
C TYR A 98 -4.14 -0.67 -6.99
N VAL A 99 -4.17 0.55 -6.48
CA VAL A 99 -5.01 0.89 -5.32
C VAL A 99 -6.47 0.95 -5.74
N SER A 100 -7.34 0.28 -5.01
CA SER A 100 -8.78 0.26 -5.27
C SER A 100 -9.35 1.68 -5.28
N GLY A 101 -10.18 1.99 -6.27
CA GLY A 101 -10.76 3.33 -6.46
C GLY A 101 -9.86 4.34 -7.16
N ILE A 102 -8.57 4.05 -7.39
CA ILE A 102 -7.63 4.96 -8.06
C ILE A 102 -7.45 4.57 -9.53
N ASN A 103 -7.84 5.45 -10.42
CA ASN A 103 -7.52 5.40 -11.85
C ASN A 103 -6.37 6.36 -12.17
N LYS A 104 -5.91 6.36 -13.44
CA LYS A 104 -4.80 7.23 -13.87
C LYS A 104 -5.03 8.70 -13.52
N ARG A 105 -6.22 9.24 -13.81
CA ARG A 105 -6.54 10.66 -13.55
C ARG A 105 -6.49 11.02 -12.06
N VAL A 106 -6.92 10.09 -11.21
CA VAL A 106 -6.87 10.26 -9.75
C VAL A 106 -5.43 10.18 -9.25
N SER A 107 -4.65 9.23 -9.76
CA SER A 107 -3.22 9.11 -9.47
C SER A 107 -2.47 10.39 -9.82
N ASP A 108 -2.67 10.91 -11.04
CA ASP A 108 -2.03 12.15 -11.49
C ASP A 108 -2.38 13.33 -10.56
N LYS A 109 -3.64 13.46 -10.15
CA LYS A 109 -4.07 14.50 -9.19
C LYS A 109 -3.38 14.39 -7.83
N LEU A 110 -3.23 13.18 -7.29
CA LEU A 110 -2.54 12.96 -6.01
C LEU A 110 -1.07 13.33 -6.11
N ILE A 111 -0.43 12.99 -7.22
CA ILE A 111 0.98 13.32 -7.47
C ILE A 111 1.16 14.83 -7.63
N ASP A 112 0.34 15.48 -8.46
CA ASP A 112 0.35 16.95 -8.64
C ASP A 112 0.15 17.68 -7.31
N TYR A 113 -0.76 17.18 -6.47
CA TYR A 113 -0.99 17.74 -5.14
C TYR A 113 0.25 17.58 -4.25
N ARG A 114 0.81 16.37 -4.18
CA ARG A 114 2.03 16.08 -3.43
C ARG A 114 3.20 16.98 -3.86
N GLU A 115 3.38 17.18 -5.16
CA GLU A 115 4.43 18.06 -5.68
C GLU A 115 4.24 19.53 -5.28
N LYS A 116 2.98 19.99 -5.21
CA LYS A 116 2.66 21.36 -4.78
C LYS A 116 2.88 21.61 -3.29
N VAL A 117 2.47 20.66 -2.45
CA VAL A 117 2.57 20.82 -0.98
C VAL A 117 3.90 20.31 -0.41
N GLY A 118 4.69 19.60 -1.22
CA GLY A 118 5.93 18.93 -0.82
C GLY A 118 5.68 17.61 -0.08
N ARG A 119 4.72 17.58 0.84
CA ARG A 119 4.39 16.39 1.62
C ARG A 119 2.93 16.42 2.07
N ILE A 120 2.28 15.28 2.04
CA ILE A 120 0.94 15.06 2.60
C ILE A 120 1.12 14.54 4.03
N ASN A 121 0.54 15.23 5.03
CA ASN A 121 0.72 14.93 6.45
C ASN A 121 -0.48 14.21 7.07
N SER A 122 -1.64 14.22 6.42
CA SER A 122 -2.84 13.55 6.92
C SER A 122 -3.72 13.01 5.80
N ARG A 123 -4.48 11.95 6.10
CA ARG A 123 -5.52 11.42 5.21
C ARG A 123 -6.63 12.46 4.94
N LYS A 124 -6.84 13.38 5.87
CA LYS A 124 -7.80 14.48 5.72
C LYS A 124 -7.43 15.42 4.57
N GLU A 125 -6.14 15.65 4.34
CA GLU A 125 -5.68 16.43 3.17
C GLU A 125 -6.06 15.74 1.85
N ILE A 126 -5.95 14.41 1.79
CA ILE A 126 -6.32 13.62 0.61
C ILE A 126 -7.80 13.78 0.27
N GLN A 127 -8.67 13.95 1.27
CA GLN A 127 -10.11 14.19 1.06
C GLN A 127 -10.36 15.45 0.24
N SER A 128 -9.55 16.49 0.40
CA SER A 128 -9.70 17.73 -0.39
C SER A 128 -9.33 17.56 -1.88
N VAL A 129 -8.57 16.52 -2.21
CA VAL A 129 -8.06 16.25 -3.57
C VAL A 129 -8.98 15.30 -4.33
N LEU A 130 -9.59 14.35 -3.62
CA LEU A 130 -10.42 13.29 -4.19
C LEU A 130 -11.91 13.64 -4.08
N SER A 131 -12.75 13.01 -4.90
CA SER A 131 -14.19 13.00 -4.65
C SER A 131 -14.52 12.07 -3.49
N ASP A 132 -15.61 12.34 -2.75
CA ASP A 132 -16.02 11.55 -1.58
C ASP A 132 -16.06 10.05 -1.88
N LYS A 133 -16.67 9.64 -3.00
CA LYS A 133 -16.74 8.24 -3.42
C LYS A 133 -15.37 7.60 -3.63
N VAL A 134 -14.43 8.31 -4.25
CA VAL A 134 -13.07 7.80 -4.49
C VAL A 134 -12.28 7.76 -3.18
N TYR A 135 -12.46 8.78 -2.34
CA TYR A 135 -11.85 8.84 -1.02
C TYR A 135 -12.26 7.64 -0.16
N GLU A 136 -13.55 7.39 0.01
CA GLU A 136 -14.07 6.24 0.75
C GLU A 136 -13.51 4.91 0.26
N GLN A 137 -13.40 4.73 -1.07
CA GLN A 137 -12.89 3.48 -1.64
C GLN A 137 -11.38 3.29 -1.50
N ALA A 138 -10.61 4.37 -1.51
CA ALA A 138 -9.15 4.30 -1.60
C ALA A 138 -8.44 4.54 -0.26
N ILE A 139 -9.03 5.33 0.65
CA ILE A 139 -8.30 5.87 1.79
C ILE A 139 -7.80 4.80 2.76
N GLY A 140 -8.52 3.71 2.91
CA GLY A 140 -8.10 2.57 3.73
C GLY A 140 -6.83 1.87 3.22
N PHE A 141 -6.46 2.06 1.95
CA PHE A 141 -5.27 1.49 1.33
C PHE A 141 -4.12 2.49 1.19
N LEU A 142 -4.38 3.77 1.39
CA LEU A 142 -3.36 4.81 1.38
C LEU A 142 -2.78 4.99 2.79
N ARG A 143 -1.46 5.05 2.89
CA ARG A 143 -0.71 5.19 4.14
C ARG A 143 0.05 6.51 4.17
N ILE A 144 0.19 7.08 5.38
CA ILE A 144 1.06 8.22 5.66
C ILE A 144 1.88 7.83 6.89
N THR A 145 3.11 7.36 6.67
CA THR A 145 3.94 6.74 7.72
C THR A 145 4.49 7.73 8.75
N ASP A 146 4.67 9.00 8.34
CA ASP A 146 5.26 10.04 9.19
C ASP A 146 4.33 11.26 9.24
N GLY A 147 3.01 11.01 9.32
CA GLY A 147 1.99 12.04 9.38
C GLY A 147 1.67 12.48 10.81
N ASP A 148 0.69 13.38 10.92
CA ASP A 148 0.24 13.95 12.20
C ASP A 148 -0.52 12.92 13.06
N ASN A 149 -1.15 11.93 12.44
CA ASN A 149 -1.93 10.88 13.11
C ASN A 149 -1.33 9.49 12.80
N VAL A 150 -0.90 8.79 13.84
CA VAL A 150 -0.33 7.44 13.70
C VAL A 150 -1.30 6.46 13.04
N LEU A 151 -2.61 6.62 13.21
CA LEU A 151 -3.61 5.78 12.54
C LEU A 151 -3.59 5.91 11.01
N ASP A 152 -3.10 7.03 10.47
CA ASP A 152 -2.93 7.24 9.03
C ASP A 152 -1.85 6.30 8.44
N SER A 153 -0.98 5.73 9.26
CA SER A 153 -0.01 4.71 8.84
C SER A 153 -0.58 3.29 8.83
N THR A 154 -1.76 3.07 9.42
CA THR A 154 -2.39 1.75 9.59
C THR A 154 -3.38 1.41 8.47
N GLY A 155 -3.92 0.17 8.51
CA GLY A 155 -5.01 -0.30 7.65
C GLY A 155 -6.38 0.24 8.02
N ILE A 156 -6.53 0.86 9.19
CA ILE A 156 -7.82 1.29 9.72
C ILE A 156 -8.40 2.39 8.84
N HIS A 157 -9.67 2.22 8.43
CA HIS A 157 -10.39 3.27 7.72
C HIS A 157 -10.68 4.45 8.66
N PRO A 158 -10.63 5.71 8.20
CA PRO A 158 -10.90 6.88 9.05
C PRO A 158 -12.23 6.84 9.81
N GLU A 159 -13.26 6.21 9.25
CA GLU A 159 -14.55 6.00 9.91
C GLU A 159 -14.46 5.14 11.18
N SER A 160 -13.44 4.29 11.28
CA SER A 160 -13.21 3.39 12.42
C SER A 160 -12.17 3.93 13.41
N TYR A 161 -11.68 5.17 13.24
CA TYR A 161 -10.69 5.75 14.15
C TYR A 161 -11.21 5.87 15.58
N ASP A 162 -12.47 6.25 15.76
CA ASP A 162 -13.09 6.32 17.09
C ASP A 162 -13.14 4.96 17.76
N VAL A 163 -13.45 3.90 17.01
CA VAL A 163 -13.42 2.51 17.51
C VAL A 163 -12.01 2.14 17.98
N ALA A 164 -10.98 2.45 17.17
CA ALA A 164 -9.59 2.18 17.51
C ALA A 164 -9.13 2.93 18.76
N ILE A 165 -9.44 4.24 18.87
CA ILE A 165 -9.10 5.07 20.01
C ILE A 165 -9.81 4.58 21.28
N ASN A 166 -11.09 4.26 21.18
CA ASN A 166 -11.86 3.75 22.34
C ASN A 166 -11.37 2.36 22.77
N LEU A 167 -10.98 1.50 21.83
CA LEU A 167 -10.36 0.21 22.14
C LEU A 167 -9.06 0.40 22.92
N LEU A 168 -8.13 1.22 22.42
CA LEU A 168 -6.87 1.53 23.07
C LEU A 168 -7.10 2.05 24.50
N ASN A 169 -7.98 3.02 24.66
CA ASN A 169 -8.31 3.61 25.97
C ASN A 169 -8.87 2.55 26.93
N SER A 170 -9.74 1.65 26.47
CA SER A 170 -10.37 0.60 27.29
C SER A 170 -9.38 -0.42 27.84
N ILE A 171 -8.25 -0.63 27.16
CA ILE A 171 -7.18 -1.52 27.58
C ILE A 171 -6.00 -0.76 28.25
N GLY A 172 -6.17 0.56 28.51
CA GLY A 172 -5.16 1.41 29.14
C GLY A 172 -3.92 1.61 28.26
N MET A 173 -4.14 1.79 26.93
CA MET A 173 -3.12 2.07 25.92
C MET A 173 -3.46 3.36 25.19
N THR A 174 -2.50 3.91 24.48
CA THR A 174 -2.61 5.18 23.74
C THR A 174 -2.14 5.01 22.30
N LEU A 175 -2.37 6.02 21.46
CA LEU A 175 -1.90 6.04 20.08
C LEU A 175 -0.36 5.90 19.96
N SER A 176 0.39 6.34 20.97
CA SER A 176 1.85 6.21 20.98
C SER A 176 2.33 4.76 21.20
N ASP A 177 1.44 3.88 21.62
CA ASP A 177 1.76 2.46 21.83
C ASP A 177 1.55 1.62 20.56
N VAL A 178 0.99 2.19 19.48
CA VAL A 178 0.74 1.48 18.21
C VAL A 178 2.04 0.90 17.65
N GLY A 179 2.02 -0.40 17.31
CA GLY A 179 3.19 -1.15 16.86
C GLY A 179 4.13 -1.61 17.98
N SER A 180 3.82 -1.37 19.27
CA SER A 180 4.62 -1.86 20.39
C SER A 180 4.26 -3.32 20.73
N GLU A 181 5.26 -4.09 21.16
CA GLU A 181 5.08 -5.46 21.63
C GLU A 181 4.08 -5.55 22.81
N LYS A 182 4.07 -4.54 23.68
CA LYS A 182 3.13 -4.44 24.80
C LYS A 182 1.67 -4.33 24.31
N LEU A 183 1.42 -3.56 23.26
CA LEU A 183 0.09 -3.46 22.66
C LEU A 183 -0.31 -4.77 21.99
N ILE A 184 0.58 -5.37 21.21
CA ILE A 184 0.32 -6.64 20.52
C ILE A 184 -0.13 -7.70 21.52
N ASN A 185 0.61 -7.90 22.62
CA ASN A 185 0.26 -8.88 23.65
C ASN A 185 -1.13 -8.61 24.26
N LYS A 186 -1.45 -7.34 24.55
CA LYS A 186 -2.78 -6.99 25.06
C LYS A 186 -3.90 -7.23 24.06
N LEU A 187 -3.66 -6.96 22.78
CA LEU A 187 -4.65 -7.19 21.72
C LEU A 187 -4.91 -8.68 21.47
N GLU A 188 -3.94 -9.56 21.78
CA GLU A 188 -4.12 -11.02 21.69
C GLU A 188 -5.01 -11.59 22.80
N GLU A 189 -5.09 -10.90 23.93
CA GLU A 189 -5.91 -11.31 25.08
C GLU A 189 -7.35 -10.78 25.02
N ILE A 190 -7.70 -9.99 23.98
CA ILE A 190 -9.05 -9.39 23.86
C ILE A 190 -10.09 -10.44 23.50
N ASP A 191 -11.16 -10.46 24.28
CA ASP A 191 -12.41 -11.13 23.95
C ASP A 191 -13.24 -10.24 23.01
N THR A 192 -13.19 -10.54 21.71
CA THR A 192 -13.84 -9.72 20.65
C THR A 192 -15.35 -9.63 20.84
N GLU A 193 -16.02 -10.70 21.33
CA GLU A 193 -17.46 -10.69 21.58
C GLU A 193 -17.86 -9.69 22.66
N LYS A 194 -17.09 -9.63 23.74
CA LYS A 194 -17.32 -8.68 24.82
C LYS A 194 -17.03 -7.24 24.41
N TYR A 195 -15.93 -7.03 23.67
CA TYR A 195 -15.50 -5.68 23.29
C TYR A 195 -16.33 -5.07 22.15
N LYS A 196 -16.93 -5.86 21.25
CA LYS A 196 -17.86 -5.34 20.26
C LYS A 196 -19.06 -4.63 20.89
N ASP A 197 -19.63 -5.24 21.95
CA ASP A 197 -20.76 -4.66 22.68
C ASP A 197 -20.32 -3.40 23.46
N LEU A 198 -19.16 -3.44 24.11
CA LEU A 198 -18.60 -2.32 24.85
C LEU A 198 -18.32 -1.11 23.95
N LEU A 199 -17.85 -1.33 22.74
CA LEU A 199 -17.48 -0.29 21.77
C LEU A 199 -18.61 0.05 20.80
N ASN A 200 -19.76 -0.61 20.91
CA ASN A 200 -20.93 -0.45 20.03
C ASN A 200 -20.55 -0.54 18.56
N THR A 201 -19.80 -1.60 18.21
CA THR A 201 -19.35 -1.87 16.83
C THR A 201 -19.67 -3.32 16.45
N ASP A 202 -19.57 -3.65 15.16
CA ASP A 202 -19.67 -5.03 14.71
C ASP A 202 -18.34 -5.78 14.89
N ILE A 203 -18.42 -7.11 14.90
CA ILE A 203 -17.25 -7.96 15.16
C ILE A 203 -16.19 -7.85 14.06
N TYR A 204 -16.60 -7.71 12.80
CA TYR A 204 -15.66 -7.63 11.67
C TYR A 204 -14.86 -6.34 11.71
N THR A 205 -15.52 -5.21 11.97
CA THR A 205 -14.84 -3.91 12.17
C THR A 205 -13.85 -3.98 13.33
N LEU A 206 -14.23 -4.62 14.44
CA LEU A 206 -13.34 -4.76 15.60
C LEU A 206 -12.12 -5.65 15.29
N GLU A 207 -12.32 -6.78 14.62
CA GLU A 207 -11.24 -7.67 14.21
C GLU A 207 -10.27 -6.99 13.23
N ASP A 208 -10.78 -6.23 12.26
CA ASP A 208 -9.98 -5.45 11.33
C ASP A 208 -9.16 -4.37 12.05
N VAL A 209 -9.76 -3.67 13.01
CA VAL A 209 -9.06 -2.68 13.85
C VAL A 209 -7.96 -3.35 14.66
N ILE A 210 -8.25 -4.46 15.35
CA ILE A 210 -7.26 -5.22 16.14
C ILE A 210 -6.10 -5.70 15.25
N SER A 211 -6.41 -6.25 14.07
CA SER A 211 -5.41 -6.72 13.12
C SER A 211 -4.52 -5.60 12.60
N SER A 212 -5.08 -4.40 12.41
CA SER A 212 -4.36 -3.23 11.88
C SER A 212 -3.55 -2.48 12.93
N LEU A 213 -3.82 -2.70 14.23
CA LEU A 213 -3.07 -2.11 15.35
C LEU A 213 -1.87 -2.97 15.79
N LYS A 214 -1.80 -4.23 15.36
CA LYS A 214 -0.68 -5.16 15.60
C LYS A 214 0.48 -4.90 14.65
#